data_ea5feb906505c568c9826d9156f88a66
#
_entry.id   ea5feb906505c568c9826d9156f88a66
#
_cell.length_a   1.000
_cell.length_b   1.000
_cell.length_c   1.000
_cell.angle_alpha   90.00
_cell.angle_beta   90.00
_cell.angle_gamma   90.00
#
_symmetry.space_group_name_H-M   'P 1'
#
loop_
_entity.id
_entity.type
_entity.pdbx_description
1 polymer ?
#
loop_
_entity_poly.entity_id
_entity_poly.type
_entity_poly.pdbx_seq_one_letter_code
_entity_poly.pdbx_strand_id
1 'polypeptide(L)'
;MGRGGGYIRVSAASGCHHLCRAAEHSRAICFISTASVYIAFPSGGAAEASAVHVPPDDPDVTVHPETYGPLKVGCERAVIGAFGNRALVIRPGVLAGPYDPTGRLGYWVHRLATGGEVLAAGDPARPMQLLDARDLAAWLITLLEYGGAGILNASGPPVLLTMGRLLETCRMVAASDARLTWTGDAFLLEQGVTPWNELPLWLPADVPGPILDSRKAHAAGLHCRPLSATVRDTLAEAINIQRVAGGPPRPQPISPEREHKLLHLWHTQRRSSR
;
A
#
# COMPACT_ATOMS: atom_id res chain seq x y z
N MET A 1 35.52 -6.34 -2.32
CA MET A 1 34.84 -7.64 -2.45
C MET A 1 33.36 -7.37 -2.42
N GLY A 2 32.72 -7.44 -3.59
CA GLY A 2 31.29 -7.14 -3.76
C GLY A 2 30.42 -8.16 -3.02
N ARG A 3 29.59 -7.69 -2.10
CA ARG A 3 28.57 -8.52 -1.45
C ARG A 3 27.42 -8.68 -2.46
N GLY A 4 27.35 -9.83 -3.14
CA GLY A 4 26.25 -10.17 -4.02
C GLY A 4 24.97 -10.37 -3.20
N GLY A 5 24.04 -9.42 -3.28
CA GLY A 5 22.67 -9.62 -2.80
C GLY A 5 21.91 -10.51 -3.78
N GLY A 6 21.53 -11.73 -3.37
CA GLY A 6 20.68 -12.62 -4.14
C GLY A 6 19.21 -12.43 -3.75
N TYR A 7 18.31 -12.42 -4.74
CA TYR A 7 16.86 -12.43 -4.49
C TYR A 7 16.34 -13.86 -4.44
N ILE A 8 15.63 -14.20 -3.36
CA ILE A 8 14.93 -15.48 -3.24
C ILE A 8 13.44 -15.20 -3.30
N ARG A 9 12.75 -15.77 -4.28
CA ARG A 9 11.29 -15.77 -4.32
C ARG A 9 10.79 -16.83 -3.34
N VAL A 10 10.16 -16.42 -2.26
CA VAL A 10 9.54 -17.33 -1.29
C VAL A 10 8.10 -17.53 -1.72
N SER A 11 7.78 -18.74 -2.23
CA SER A 11 6.40 -19.25 -2.25
C SER A 11 6.21 -20.15 -1.04
N ALA A 12 4.99 -20.26 -0.54
CA ALA A 12 4.73 -21.06 0.66
C ALA A 12 5.09 -22.56 0.46
N ALA A 13 5.01 -23.10 -0.75
CA ALA A 13 5.27 -24.51 -1.03
C ALA A 13 6.70 -24.86 -1.45
N SER A 14 7.34 -24.04 -2.29
CA SER A 14 8.69 -24.35 -2.79
C SER A 14 9.80 -23.70 -1.95
N GLY A 15 9.43 -22.88 -0.97
CA GLY A 15 10.34 -22.01 -0.25
C GLY A 15 11.22 -22.71 0.78
N CYS A 16 10.77 -23.79 1.42
CA CYS A 16 11.49 -24.37 2.56
C CYS A 16 12.90 -24.88 2.18
N HIS A 17 13.06 -25.62 1.11
CA HIS A 17 14.37 -26.13 0.69
C HIS A 17 15.34 -25.03 0.28
N HIS A 18 14.87 -24.02 -0.47
CA HIS A 18 15.70 -22.89 -0.87
C HIS A 18 16.06 -21.99 0.33
N LEU A 19 15.14 -21.82 1.28
CA LEU A 19 15.39 -21.06 2.51
C LEU A 19 16.42 -21.75 3.41
N CYS A 20 16.35 -23.08 3.58
CA CYS A 20 17.33 -23.82 4.39
C CYS A 20 18.73 -23.69 3.79
N ARG A 21 18.91 -23.93 2.48
CA ARG A 21 20.19 -23.73 1.81
C ARG A 21 20.68 -22.29 1.88
N ALA A 22 19.78 -21.30 1.75
CA ALA A 22 20.14 -19.90 1.91
C ALA A 22 20.58 -19.58 3.34
N ALA A 23 19.95 -20.19 4.35
CA ALA A 23 20.28 -19.98 5.75
C ALA A 23 21.67 -20.49 6.12
N GLU A 24 22.17 -21.52 5.44
CA GLU A 24 23.53 -22.04 5.62
C GLU A 24 24.61 -21.09 5.10
N HIS A 25 24.29 -20.29 4.07
CA HIS A 25 25.25 -19.48 3.34
C HIS A 25 25.07 -17.96 3.51
N SER A 26 23.94 -17.52 4.11
CA SER A 26 23.64 -16.09 4.29
C SER A 26 23.66 -15.67 5.76
N ARG A 27 24.25 -14.51 6.03
CA ARG A 27 24.33 -13.97 7.40
C ARG A 27 22.99 -13.48 7.91
N ALA A 28 22.12 -12.99 7.04
CA ALA A 28 20.79 -12.49 7.39
C ALA A 28 19.88 -12.56 6.15
N ILE A 29 18.58 -12.51 6.38
CA ILE A 29 17.55 -12.37 5.34
C ILE A 29 16.62 -11.21 5.69
N CYS A 30 16.24 -10.43 4.69
CA CYS A 30 15.14 -9.49 4.79
C CYS A 30 13.97 -9.98 3.95
N PHE A 31 12.83 -10.23 4.60
CA PHE A 31 11.59 -10.64 3.95
C PHE A 31 10.60 -9.49 3.92
N ILE A 32 10.18 -9.10 2.71
CA ILE A 32 9.14 -8.09 2.54
C ILE A 32 7.78 -8.80 2.62
N SER A 33 7.12 -8.61 3.76
CA SER A 33 5.76 -9.06 4.03
C SER A 33 4.72 -8.03 3.60
N THR A 34 3.67 -7.81 4.37
CA THR A 34 2.56 -6.90 4.06
C THR A 34 1.76 -6.56 5.31
N ALA A 35 1.08 -5.40 5.33
CA ALA A 35 0.06 -5.09 6.32
C ALA A 35 -1.14 -6.06 6.28
N SER A 36 -1.39 -6.70 5.14
CA SER A 36 -2.50 -7.66 4.99
C SER A 36 -2.36 -8.93 5.84
N VAL A 37 -1.25 -9.11 6.54
CA VAL A 37 -1.11 -10.20 7.53
C VAL A 37 -1.99 -10.00 8.76
N TYR A 38 -2.38 -8.76 9.07
CA TYR A 38 -3.20 -8.44 10.24
C TYR A 38 -4.68 -8.75 10.01
N ILE A 39 -5.33 -9.32 11.04
CA ILE A 39 -6.76 -9.63 11.01
C ILE A 39 -7.60 -8.34 11.05
N ALA A 40 -7.12 -7.30 11.75
CA ALA A 40 -7.85 -6.06 11.94
C ALA A 40 -6.89 -4.86 12.06
N PHE A 41 -7.42 -3.69 11.78
CA PHE A 41 -6.73 -2.40 11.93
C PHE A 41 -7.46 -1.55 12.97
N PRO A 42 -7.02 -1.57 14.24
CA PRO A 42 -7.60 -0.74 15.29
C PRO A 42 -7.33 0.75 15.03
N SER A 43 -8.06 1.64 15.70
CA SER A 43 -7.97 3.10 15.52
C SER A 43 -6.56 3.68 15.75
N GLY A 44 -5.77 3.04 16.61
CA GLY A 44 -4.36 3.39 16.84
C GLY A 44 -3.36 2.79 15.85
N GLY A 45 -3.84 2.03 14.86
CA GLY A 45 -3.02 1.26 13.94
C GLY A 45 -2.63 -0.13 14.48
N ALA A 46 -2.39 -1.08 13.57
CA ALA A 46 -1.92 -2.41 13.93
C ALA A 46 -0.43 -2.34 14.31
N ALA A 47 -0.09 -2.81 15.49
CA ALA A 47 1.30 -2.99 15.96
C ALA A 47 1.85 -4.36 15.55
N GLU A 48 3.16 -4.56 15.63
CA GLU A 48 3.80 -5.83 15.25
C GLU A 48 3.30 -7.03 16.07
N ALA A 49 2.82 -6.78 17.30
CA ALA A 49 2.23 -7.78 18.18
C ALA A 49 0.73 -8.01 17.96
N SER A 50 0.09 -7.24 17.06
CA SER A 50 -1.33 -7.43 16.75
C SER A 50 -1.56 -8.79 16.12
N ALA A 51 -2.79 -9.32 16.27
CA ALA A 51 -3.17 -10.63 15.76
C ALA A 51 -3.03 -10.69 14.23
N VAL A 52 -2.45 -11.77 13.75
CA VAL A 52 -2.28 -12.06 12.33
C VAL A 52 -3.14 -13.25 11.91
N HIS A 53 -3.42 -13.34 10.64
CA HIS A 53 -4.16 -14.48 10.06
C HIS A 53 -3.47 -15.82 10.36
N VAL A 54 -4.26 -16.88 10.32
CA VAL A 54 -3.74 -18.25 10.30
C VAL A 54 -3.38 -18.59 8.85
N PRO A 55 -2.17 -19.10 8.57
CA PRO A 55 -1.84 -19.54 7.21
C PRO A 55 -2.73 -20.72 6.79
N PRO A 56 -3.03 -20.87 5.50
CA PRO A 56 -3.79 -22.00 5.02
C PRO A 56 -2.99 -23.31 5.20
N ASP A 57 -3.71 -24.42 5.38
CA ASP A 57 -3.08 -25.77 5.46
C ASP A 57 -2.42 -26.15 4.14
N ASP A 58 -3.05 -25.79 3.02
CA ASP A 58 -2.48 -25.94 1.68
C ASP A 58 -1.70 -24.66 1.30
N PRO A 59 -0.35 -24.73 1.24
CA PRO A 59 0.47 -23.58 0.87
C PRO A 59 0.37 -23.21 -0.62
N ASP A 60 -0.22 -24.05 -1.46
CA ASP A 60 -0.36 -23.83 -2.90
C ASP A 60 -1.73 -23.26 -3.30
N VAL A 61 -2.56 -22.90 -2.30
CA VAL A 61 -3.83 -22.24 -2.55
C VAL A 61 -3.65 -21.00 -3.44
N THR A 62 -4.57 -20.80 -4.37
CA THR A 62 -4.51 -19.67 -5.31
C THR A 62 -4.52 -18.34 -4.55
N VAL A 63 -3.69 -17.41 -5.01
CA VAL A 63 -3.59 -16.07 -4.42
C VAL A 63 -4.81 -15.24 -4.84
N HIS A 64 -5.64 -14.91 -3.84
CA HIS A 64 -6.77 -14.00 -3.91
C HIS A 64 -6.65 -12.94 -2.81
N PRO A 65 -7.45 -11.86 -2.81
CA PRO A 65 -7.41 -10.88 -1.72
C PRO A 65 -7.54 -11.50 -0.33
N GLU A 66 -8.40 -12.51 -0.16
CA GLU A 66 -8.65 -13.20 1.11
C GLU A 66 -7.52 -14.14 1.52
N THR A 67 -6.83 -14.76 0.57
CA THR A 67 -5.74 -15.72 0.83
C THR A 67 -4.36 -15.06 0.89
N TYR A 68 -4.21 -13.86 0.34
CA TYR A 68 -2.92 -13.17 0.26
C TYR A 68 -2.28 -12.94 1.64
N GLY A 69 -3.04 -12.38 2.58
CA GLY A 69 -2.57 -12.14 3.96
C GLY A 69 -2.17 -13.43 4.66
N PRO A 70 -3.06 -14.44 4.75
CA PRO A 70 -2.76 -15.78 5.29
C PRO A 70 -1.51 -16.43 4.68
N LEU A 71 -1.36 -16.42 3.34
CA LEU A 71 -0.17 -16.95 2.65
C LEU A 71 1.10 -16.21 3.05
N LYS A 72 1.06 -14.88 3.19
CA LYS A 72 2.20 -14.08 3.64
C LYS A 72 2.59 -14.42 5.08
N VAL A 73 1.64 -14.73 5.97
CA VAL A 73 1.94 -15.25 7.32
C VAL A 73 2.68 -16.59 7.25
N GLY A 74 2.27 -17.48 6.36
CA GLY A 74 2.99 -18.75 6.11
C GLY A 74 4.44 -18.50 5.69
N CYS A 75 4.67 -17.56 4.77
CA CYS A 75 6.02 -17.15 4.36
C CYS A 75 6.84 -16.55 5.52
N GLU A 76 6.24 -15.70 6.36
CA GLU A 76 6.91 -15.15 7.55
C GLU A 76 7.39 -16.25 8.48
N ARG A 77 6.52 -17.22 8.79
CA ARG A 77 6.84 -18.36 9.64
C ARG A 77 7.98 -19.21 9.07
N ALA A 78 7.95 -19.50 7.76
CA ALA A 78 9.02 -20.24 7.09
C ALA A 78 10.37 -19.52 7.16
N VAL A 79 10.39 -18.21 6.93
CA VAL A 79 11.60 -17.37 7.00
C VAL A 79 12.14 -17.34 8.43
N ILE A 80 11.28 -17.08 9.41
CA ILE A 80 11.67 -17.04 10.82
C ILE A 80 12.16 -18.42 11.29
N GLY A 81 11.50 -19.49 10.87
CA GLY A 81 11.92 -20.87 11.19
C GLY A 81 13.30 -21.20 10.65
N ALA A 82 13.63 -20.78 9.42
CA ALA A 82 14.92 -21.07 8.79
C ALA A 82 16.06 -20.18 9.31
N PHE A 83 15.82 -18.91 9.61
CA PHE A 83 16.86 -17.95 9.93
C PHE A 83 16.91 -17.56 11.43
N GLY A 84 15.85 -17.81 12.21
CA GLY A 84 15.76 -17.45 13.61
C GLY A 84 15.99 -15.95 13.84
N ASN A 85 16.93 -15.61 14.72
CA ASN A 85 17.30 -14.23 15.06
C ASN A 85 18.06 -13.48 13.95
N ARG A 86 18.31 -14.10 12.80
CA ARG A 86 18.87 -13.48 11.60
C ARG A 86 17.80 -13.07 10.58
N ALA A 87 16.54 -13.32 10.88
CA ALA A 87 15.41 -12.92 10.04
C ALA A 87 14.98 -11.49 10.36
N LEU A 88 14.91 -10.66 9.34
CA LEU A 88 14.26 -9.35 9.34
C LEU A 88 13.00 -9.45 8.52
N VAL A 89 11.83 -9.30 9.14
CA VAL A 89 10.53 -9.31 8.46
C VAL A 89 9.97 -7.90 8.48
N ILE A 90 9.72 -7.36 7.32
CA ILE A 90 9.12 -6.03 7.18
C ILE A 90 7.68 -6.17 6.70
N ARG A 91 6.74 -5.55 7.43
CA ARG A 91 5.32 -5.46 7.07
C ARG A 91 5.01 -4.05 6.56
N PRO A 92 5.17 -3.78 5.26
CA PRO A 92 4.85 -2.47 4.73
C PRO A 92 3.33 -2.25 4.69
N GLY A 93 2.94 -0.98 4.90
CA GLY A 93 1.62 -0.48 4.58
C GLY A 93 1.45 -0.28 3.06
N VAL A 94 0.67 0.74 2.68
CA VAL A 94 0.48 1.07 1.27
C VAL A 94 1.75 1.71 0.72
N LEU A 95 2.40 1.01 -0.21
CA LEU A 95 3.54 1.54 -0.95
C LEU A 95 3.07 2.38 -2.13
N ALA A 96 3.81 3.43 -2.43
CA ALA A 96 3.55 4.36 -3.51
C ALA A 96 4.86 4.84 -4.16
N GLY A 97 4.74 5.57 -5.25
CA GLY A 97 5.86 6.20 -5.93
C GLY A 97 6.02 5.72 -7.36
N PRO A 98 7.11 6.14 -8.04
CA PRO A 98 7.43 5.66 -9.38
C PRO A 98 7.52 4.14 -9.42
N TYR A 99 7.09 3.56 -10.54
CA TYR A 99 7.08 2.10 -10.78
C TYR A 99 6.16 1.29 -9.85
N ASP A 100 5.21 1.95 -9.13
CA ASP A 100 4.19 1.24 -8.37
C ASP A 100 3.33 0.37 -9.29
N PRO A 101 3.44 -0.97 -9.23
CA PRO A 101 2.68 -1.85 -10.14
C PRO A 101 1.18 -1.81 -9.87
N THR A 102 0.76 -1.29 -8.72
CA THR A 102 -0.66 -1.16 -8.39
C THR A 102 -1.31 0.09 -9.01
N GLY A 103 -0.52 1.14 -9.23
CA GLY A 103 -0.97 2.39 -9.83
C GLY A 103 -1.98 3.19 -9.01
N ARG A 104 -2.12 2.89 -7.70
CA ARG A 104 -3.14 3.56 -6.85
C ARG A 104 -2.90 5.05 -6.72
N LEU A 105 -1.67 5.46 -6.40
CA LEU A 105 -1.29 6.87 -6.39
C LEU A 105 -1.29 7.44 -7.80
N GLY A 106 -0.76 6.69 -8.77
CA GLY A 106 -0.67 7.09 -10.17
C GLY A 106 -2.01 7.51 -10.75
N TYR A 107 -3.10 6.78 -10.44
CA TYR A 107 -4.46 7.17 -10.86
C TYR A 107 -4.79 8.61 -10.42
N TRP A 108 -4.64 8.92 -9.14
CA TRP A 108 -4.97 10.24 -8.61
C TRP A 108 -4.09 11.34 -9.18
N VAL A 109 -2.80 11.07 -9.31
CA VAL A 109 -1.83 12.03 -9.87
C VAL A 109 -2.21 12.39 -11.31
N HIS A 110 -2.48 11.41 -12.14
CA HIS A 110 -2.84 11.63 -13.54
C HIS A 110 -4.25 12.19 -13.69
N ARG A 111 -5.22 11.69 -12.91
CA ARG A 111 -6.59 12.20 -12.96
C ARG A 111 -6.65 13.70 -12.60
N LEU A 112 -5.92 14.11 -11.56
CA LEU A 112 -5.88 15.51 -11.16
C LEU A 112 -5.08 16.36 -12.15
N ALA A 113 -4.05 15.82 -12.78
CA ALA A 113 -3.31 16.52 -13.83
C ALA A 113 -4.17 16.84 -15.07
N THR A 114 -5.19 16.02 -15.34
CA THR A 114 -6.14 16.25 -16.45
C THR A 114 -7.01 17.49 -16.21
N GLY A 115 -7.18 17.93 -14.97
CA GLY A 115 -8.00 19.11 -14.63
C GLY A 115 -9.50 18.87 -14.62
N GLY A 116 -10.26 19.97 -14.60
CA GLY A 116 -11.72 19.97 -14.59
C GLY A 116 -12.33 19.50 -13.27
N GLU A 117 -13.56 19.02 -13.30
CA GLU A 117 -14.24 18.49 -12.12
C GLU A 117 -13.83 17.06 -11.85
N VAL A 118 -13.44 16.75 -10.62
CA VAL A 118 -12.92 15.44 -10.18
C VAL A 118 -13.79 14.89 -9.06
N LEU A 119 -14.26 13.66 -9.21
CA LEU A 119 -14.98 12.92 -8.18
C LEU A 119 -14.02 12.53 -7.06
N ALA A 120 -14.18 13.14 -5.91
CA ALA A 120 -13.44 12.80 -4.69
C ALA A 120 -14.34 12.03 -3.73
N ALA A 121 -13.84 10.91 -3.22
CA ALA A 121 -14.65 9.96 -2.44
C ALA A 121 -14.55 10.17 -0.94
N GLY A 122 -15.68 10.11 -0.27
CA GLY A 122 -15.79 10.06 1.19
C GLY A 122 -15.44 11.36 1.89
N ASP A 123 -14.88 11.22 3.09
CA ASP A 123 -14.47 12.34 3.93
C ASP A 123 -13.03 12.79 3.59
N PRO A 124 -12.81 14.08 3.23
CA PRO A 124 -11.46 14.60 3.01
C PRO A 124 -10.55 14.47 4.23
N ALA A 125 -11.09 14.41 5.44
CA ALA A 125 -10.33 14.23 6.67
C ALA A 125 -9.96 12.76 6.95
N ARG A 126 -10.43 11.82 6.13
CA ARG A 126 -10.15 10.39 6.30
C ARG A 126 -8.63 10.13 6.41
N PRO A 127 -8.16 9.57 7.54
CA PRO A 127 -6.74 9.28 7.71
C PRO A 127 -6.28 8.14 6.82
N MET A 128 -5.04 8.25 6.35
CA MET A 128 -4.37 7.24 5.54
C MET A 128 -2.85 7.28 5.74
N GLN A 129 -2.17 6.27 5.26
CA GLN A 129 -0.72 6.20 5.23
C GLN A 129 -0.25 5.79 3.84
N LEU A 130 0.82 6.42 3.37
CA LEU A 130 1.55 6.05 2.15
C LEU A 130 3.04 6.10 2.44
N LEU A 131 3.78 5.09 2.03
CA LEU A 131 5.23 5.05 2.11
C LEU A 131 5.82 4.98 0.69
N ASP A 132 6.74 5.88 0.37
CA ASP A 132 7.47 5.78 -0.90
C ASP A 132 8.35 4.53 -0.88
N ALA A 133 8.22 3.71 -1.93
CA ALA A 133 8.96 2.45 -2.04
C ALA A 133 10.48 2.66 -2.02
N ARG A 134 10.97 3.82 -2.45
CA ARG A 134 12.39 4.18 -2.43
C ARG A 134 12.88 4.47 -1.01
N ASP A 135 12.03 5.06 -0.15
CA ASP A 135 12.37 5.30 1.25
C ASP A 135 12.43 3.99 2.02
N LEU A 136 11.47 3.09 1.75
CA LEU A 136 11.53 1.73 2.26
C LEU A 136 12.83 1.04 1.84
N ALA A 137 13.18 1.06 0.55
CA ALA A 137 14.36 0.39 0.02
C ALA A 137 15.66 0.93 0.63
N ALA A 138 15.81 2.24 0.74
CA ALA A 138 16.97 2.87 1.36
C ALA A 138 17.12 2.46 2.83
N TRP A 139 16.02 2.48 3.58
CA TRP A 139 16.02 2.08 4.98
C TRP A 139 16.34 0.59 5.18
N LEU A 140 15.83 -0.29 4.30
CA LEU A 140 16.12 -1.73 4.35
C LEU A 140 17.60 -2.02 4.17
N ILE A 141 18.27 -1.32 3.25
CA ILE A 141 19.72 -1.46 3.05
C ILE A 141 20.45 -1.11 4.34
N THR A 142 20.10 0.03 4.94
CA THR A 142 20.69 0.45 6.22
C THR A 142 20.45 -0.58 7.32
N LEU A 143 19.22 -1.09 7.48
CA LEU A 143 18.94 -2.11 8.50
C LEU A 143 19.79 -3.36 8.30
N LEU A 144 19.94 -3.84 7.08
CA LEU A 144 20.75 -5.04 6.77
C LEU A 144 22.24 -4.81 7.04
N GLU A 145 22.75 -3.63 6.76
CA GLU A 145 24.16 -3.28 7.04
C GLU A 145 24.49 -3.25 8.53
N TYR A 146 23.52 -2.81 9.35
CA TYR A 146 23.66 -2.76 10.81
C TYR A 146 23.13 -4.01 11.54
N GLY A 147 22.77 -5.07 10.82
CA GLY A 147 22.36 -6.35 11.42
C GLY A 147 20.95 -6.32 12.01
N GLY A 148 20.05 -5.53 11.43
CA GLY A 148 18.65 -5.49 11.85
C GLY A 148 17.99 -6.86 11.78
N ALA A 149 17.13 -7.17 12.75
CA ALA A 149 16.41 -8.43 12.87
C ALA A 149 15.04 -8.21 13.52
N GLY A 150 14.18 -9.25 13.45
CA GLY A 150 12.84 -9.23 14.04
C GLY A 150 11.78 -8.75 13.04
N ILE A 151 10.61 -8.37 13.58
CA ILE A 151 9.47 -7.93 12.79
C ILE A 151 9.27 -6.43 12.98
N LEU A 152 9.15 -5.69 11.88
CA LEU A 152 8.90 -4.26 11.89
C LEU A 152 7.78 -3.89 10.92
N ASN A 153 6.85 -3.06 11.38
CA ASN A 153 5.91 -2.37 10.51
C ASN A 153 6.61 -1.21 9.80
N ALA A 154 6.33 -1.03 8.52
CA ALA A 154 6.89 0.08 7.75
C ALA A 154 5.78 0.83 7.03
N SER A 155 5.42 1.98 7.55
CA SER A 155 4.45 2.88 6.94
C SER A 155 4.76 4.33 7.32
N GLY A 156 4.19 5.28 6.65
CA GLY A 156 4.48 6.66 6.95
C GLY A 156 3.57 7.64 6.26
N PRO A 157 3.78 8.92 6.53
CA PRO A 157 4.66 9.52 7.54
C PRO A 157 4.15 9.29 8.98
N PRO A 158 4.95 9.61 10.03
CA PRO A 158 4.51 9.48 11.44
C PRO A 158 3.23 10.25 11.76
N VAL A 159 3.05 11.41 11.14
CA VAL A 159 1.79 12.16 11.16
C VAL A 159 0.91 11.65 10.03
N LEU A 160 -0.28 11.17 10.38
CA LEU A 160 -1.19 10.61 9.39
C LEU A 160 -1.51 11.63 8.29
N LEU A 161 -1.44 11.16 7.07
CA LEU A 161 -1.94 11.85 5.89
C LEU A 161 -3.48 11.77 5.88
N THR A 162 -4.14 12.68 5.18
CA THR A 162 -5.57 12.57 4.88
C THR A 162 -5.79 12.46 3.37
N MET A 163 -6.93 11.89 2.96
CA MET A 163 -7.29 11.81 1.54
C MET A 163 -7.35 13.21 0.90
N GLY A 164 -7.90 14.20 1.61
CA GLY A 164 -7.92 15.58 1.14
C GLY A 164 -6.52 16.15 0.93
N ARG A 165 -5.60 15.91 1.89
CA ARG A 165 -4.21 16.36 1.75
C ARG A 165 -3.49 15.70 0.59
N LEU A 166 -3.75 14.40 0.35
CA LEU A 166 -3.19 13.68 -0.79
C LEU A 166 -3.65 14.31 -2.11
N LEU A 167 -4.97 14.43 -2.31
CA LEU A 167 -5.53 14.95 -3.56
C LEU A 167 -5.12 16.40 -3.81
N GLU A 168 -5.12 17.25 -2.76
CA GLU A 168 -4.66 18.62 -2.89
C GLU A 168 -3.17 18.71 -3.24
N THR A 169 -2.33 17.82 -2.70
CA THR A 169 -0.91 17.77 -3.08
C THR A 169 -0.75 17.37 -4.55
N CYS A 170 -1.53 16.39 -5.02
CA CYS A 170 -1.53 16.01 -6.44
C CYS A 170 -1.93 17.18 -7.35
N ARG A 171 -3.01 17.90 -7.00
CA ARG A 171 -3.47 19.09 -7.75
C ARG A 171 -2.40 20.19 -7.80
N MET A 172 -1.79 20.51 -6.67
CA MET A 172 -0.75 21.55 -6.59
C MET A 172 0.50 21.17 -7.40
N VAL A 173 0.96 19.93 -7.28
CA VAL A 173 2.16 19.47 -8.02
C VAL A 173 1.93 19.45 -9.52
N ALA A 174 0.72 19.10 -9.96
CA ALA A 174 0.33 19.11 -11.36
C ALA A 174 0.05 20.54 -11.90
N ALA A 175 0.02 21.57 -11.02
CA ALA A 175 -0.38 22.95 -11.35
C ALA A 175 -1.72 22.98 -12.11
N SER A 176 -2.68 22.14 -11.70
CA SER A 176 -3.92 21.88 -12.42
C SER A 176 -5.08 22.74 -11.90
N ASP A 177 -6.07 22.98 -12.76
CA ASP A 177 -7.35 23.64 -12.44
C ASP A 177 -8.40 22.68 -11.87
N ALA A 178 -8.02 21.45 -11.53
CA ALA A 178 -8.90 20.44 -10.98
C ALA A 178 -9.69 20.94 -9.78
N ARG A 179 -10.99 20.67 -9.77
CA ARG A 179 -11.91 20.99 -8.68
C ARG A 179 -12.46 19.71 -8.07
N LEU A 180 -12.15 19.47 -6.80
CA LEU A 180 -12.60 18.27 -6.08
C LEU A 180 -14.08 18.40 -5.69
N THR A 181 -14.92 17.50 -6.18
CA THR A 181 -16.30 17.34 -5.74
C THR A 181 -16.38 16.12 -4.83
N TRP A 182 -16.44 16.41 -3.52
CA TRP A 182 -16.53 15.37 -2.50
C TRP A 182 -17.94 14.77 -2.46
N THR A 183 -18.00 13.46 -2.61
CA THR A 183 -19.24 12.68 -2.59
C THR A 183 -19.22 11.73 -1.39
N GLY A 184 -20.35 11.63 -0.68
CA GLY A 184 -20.44 10.78 0.51
C GLY A 184 -20.38 9.29 0.18
N ASP A 185 -19.93 8.50 1.14
CA ASP A 185 -19.80 7.04 1.01
C ASP A 185 -21.12 6.38 0.62
N ALA A 186 -22.24 6.77 1.25
CA ALA A 186 -23.56 6.22 0.96
C ALA A 186 -23.93 6.35 -0.52
N PHE A 187 -23.76 7.55 -1.09
CA PHE A 187 -24.01 7.79 -2.51
C PHE A 187 -23.17 6.86 -3.40
N LEU A 188 -21.87 6.78 -3.14
CA LEU A 188 -20.98 5.96 -3.96
C LEU A 188 -21.34 4.48 -3.91
N LEU A 189 -21.66 3.97 -2.72
CA LEU A 189 -22.09 2.58 -2.54
C LEU A 189 -23.42 2.29 -3.21
N GLU A 190 -24.42 3.21 -3.11
CA GLU A 190 -25.70 3.11 -3.82
C GLU A 190 -25.52 3.10 -5.34
N GLN A 191 -24.54 3.81 -5.86
CA GLN A 191 -24.19 3.79 -7.29
C GLN A 191 -23.32 2.59 -7.68
N GLY A 192 -23.06 1.66 -6.78
CA GLY A 192 -22.28 0.44 -7.02
C GLY A 192 -20.79 0.71 -7.28
N VAL A 193 -20.24 1.80 -6.74
CA VAL A 193 -18.80 2.07 -6.84
C VAL A 193 -18.04 1.14 -5.89
N THR A 194 -17.10 0.40 -6.44
CA THR A 194 -16.32 -0.57 -5.69
C THR A 194 -15.17 0.12 -4.96
N PRO A 195 -15.15 0.12 -3.60
CA PRO A 195 -14.06 0.68 -2.82
C PRO A 195 -12.71 0.06 -3.17
N TRP A 196 -11.63 0.81 -3.02
CA TRP A 196 -10.25 0.39 -3.26
C TRP A 196 -9.91 0.01 -4.71
N ASN A 197 -10.92 -0.29 -5.51
CA ASN A 197 -10.80 -0.71 -6.90
C ASN A 197 -11.11 0.42 -7.89
N GLU A 198 -12.37 0.88 -7.94
CA GLU A 198 -12.79 1.94 -8.88
C GLU A 198 -12.32 3.33 -8.44
N LEU A 199 -12.28 3.59 -7.13
CA LEU A 199 -11.65 4.78 -6.55
C LEU A 199 -10.51 4.32 -5.64
N PRO A 200 -9.28 4.25 -6.18
CA PRO A 200 -8.13 3.76 -5.43
C PRO A 200 -7.90 4.54 -4.13
N LEU A 201 -7.48 3.86 -3.08
CA LEU A 201 -7.22 4.40 -1.75
C LEU A 201 -8.47 4.84 -0.97
N TRP A 202 -9.65 4.86 -1.58
CA TRP A 202 -10.89 5.12 -0.88
C TRP A 202 -11.44 3.85 -0.23
N LEU A 203 -11.81 3.97 1.05
CA LEU A 203 -12.59 3.00 1.81
C LEU A 203 -13.73 3.74 2.51
N PRO A 204 -14.95 3.17 2.59
CA PRO A 204 -16.04 3.74 3.38
C PRO A 204 -15.66 3.94 4.85
N ALA A 205 -16.34 4.86 5.54
CA ALA A 205 -15.99 5.24 6.91
C ALA A 205 -16.07 4.08 7.92
N ASP A 206 -16.95 3.13 7.70
CA ASP A 206 -17.14 1.92 8.51
C ASP A 206 -16.09 0.82 8.25
N VAL A 207 -15.32 0.93 7.17
CA VAL A 207 -14.25 -0.01 6.85
C VAL A 207 -12.91 0.52 7.37
N PRO A 208 -12.27 -0.13 8.35
CA PRO A 208 -10.97 0.31 8.84
C PRO A 208 -9.91 0.35 7.74
N GLY A 209 -9.21 1.48 7.61
CA GLY A 209 -8.07 1.59 6.70
C GLY A 209 -6.84 0.85 7.23
N PRO A 210 -5.90 0.45 6.35
CA PRO A 210 -4.69 -0.26 6.73
C PRO A 210 -3.67 0.68 7.39
N ILE A 211 -4.00 1.14 8.60
CA ILE A 211 -3.12 1.98 9.43
C ILE A 211 -2.22 1.09 10.28
N LEU A 212 -0.93 1.37 10.26
CA LEU A 212 0.09 0.66 11.03
C LEU A 212 0.72 1.57 12.08
N ASP A 213 0.99 1.01 13.24
CA ASP A 213 1.94 1.60 14.19
C ASP A 213 3.36 1.33 13.71
N SER A 214 4.00 2.33 13.14
CA SER A 214 5.36 2.25 12.60
C SER A 214 6.39 3.00 13.46
N ARG A 215 6.07 3.29 14.73
CA ARG A 215 6.99 4.01 15.63
C ARG A 215 8.35 3.35 15.77
N LYS A 216 8.40 2.02 15.78
CA LYS A 216 9.66 1.27 15.83
C LYS A 216 10.50 1.48 14.57
N ALA A 217 9.89 1.46 13.40
CA ALA A 217 10.60 1.70 12.15
C ALA A 217 11.18 3.12 12.11
N HIS A 218 10.39 4.13 12.51
CA HIS A 218 10.87 5.51 12.57
C HIS A 218 11.98 5.69 13.62
N ALA A 219 11.89 5.05 14.78
CA ALA A 219 12.96 5.02 15.78
C ALA A 219 14.22 4.31 15.25
N ALA A 220 14.05 3.34 14.34
CA ALA A 220 15.13 2.63 13.65
C ALA A 220 15.59 3.34 12.35
N GLY A 221 15.23 4.61 12.17
CA GLY A 221 15.75 5.43 11.08
C GLY A 221 14.94 5.42 9.77
N LEU A 222 13.70 4.92 9.76
CA LEU A 222 12.82 5.10 8.60
C LEU A 222 12.48 6.58 8.42
N HIS A 223 12.94 7.16 7.34
CA HIS A 223 12.63 8.52 6.93
C HIS A 223 11.66 8.52 5.75
N CYS A 224 10.66 9.40 5.79
CA CYS A 224 9.71 9.59 4.70
C CYS A 224 10.02 10.90 4.00
N ARG A 225 10.20 10.86 2.69
CA ARG A 225 10.30 12.07 1.87
C ARG A 225 9.01 12.87 1.89
N PRO A 226 9.05 14.18 1.55
CA PRO A 226 7.84 14.96 1.37
C PRO A 226 6.91 14.32 0.33
N LEU A 227 5.61 14.26 0.62
CA LEU A 227 4.60 13.69 -0.30
C LEU A 227 4.68 14.33 -1.70
N SER A 228 4.93 15.64 -1.77
CA SER A 228 5.09 16.36 -3.03
C SER A 228 6.23 15.84 -3.91
N ALA A 229 7.28 15.28 -3.33
CA ALA A 229 8.36 14.66 -4.08
C ALA A 229 7.90 13.32 -4.69
N THR A 230 7.24 12.47 -3.90
CA THR A 230 6.65 11.21 -4.40
C THR A 230 5.64 11.48 -5.52
N VAL A 231 4.75 12.45 -5.33
CA VAL A 231 3.73 12.84 -6.33
C VAL A 231 4.39 13.36 -7.62
N ARG A 232 5.39 14.25 -7.51
CA ARG A 232 6.09 14.80 -8.68
C ARG A 232 6.76 13.71 -9.50
N ASP A 233 7.46 12.83 -8.83
CA ASP A 233 8.19 11.75 -9.52
C ASP A 233 7.23 10.72 -10.13
N THR A 234 6.09 10.47 -9.48
CA THR A 234 5.03 9.62 -10.04
C THR A 234 4.38 10.27 -11.27
N LEU A 235 4.19 11.61 -11.26
CA LEU A 235 3.65 12.34 -12.42
C LEU A 235 4.61 12.30 -13.62
N ALA A 236 5.91 12.38 -13.37
CA ALA A 236 6.92 12.33 -14.42
C ALA A 236 7.06 10.95 -15.07
N GLU A 237 6.58 9.91 -14.39
CA GLU A 237 6.61 8.55 -14.93
C GLU A 237 5.47 8.38 -15.96
N ALA A 238 5.84 8.08 -17.20
CA ALA A 238 4.85 7.65 -18.20
C ALA A 238 4.21 6.34 -17.73
N ILE A 239 2.87 6.22 -17.89
CA ILE A 239 2.08 5.04 -17.46
C ILE A 239 2.46 3.78 -18.28
N ASN A 240 3.72 3.40 -18.25
CA ASN A 240 4.24 2.15 -18.83
C ASN A 240 4.43 1.11 -17.73
N ILE A 241 3.34 0.78 -17.03
CA ILE A 241 3.40 -0.18 -15.95
C ILE A 241 3.36 -1.58 -16.55
N GLN A 242 4.52 -2.21 -16.72
CA GLN A 242 4.60 -3.63 -17.06
C GLN A 242 3.97 -4.46 -15.92
N ARG A 243 3.14 -5.44 -16.29
CA ARG A 243 2.55 -6.38 -15.35
C ARG A 243 3.66 -7.19 -14.68
N VAL A 244 3.81 -7.03 -13.36
CA VAL A 244 4.63 -7.93 -12.56
C VAL A 244 3.80 -9.18 -12.28
N ALA A 245 4.22 -10.32 -12.78
CA ALA A 245 3.55 -11.60 -12.54
C ALA A 245 3.57 -11.93 -11.04
N GLY A 246 2.39 -12.25 -10.45
CA GLY A 246 2.24 -12.60 -9.05
C GLY A 246 2.22 -11.41 -8.08
N GLY A 247 2.07 -10.19 -8.57
CA GLY A 247 1.80 -9.00 -7.75
C GLY A 247 0.34 -8.92 -7.27
N PRO A 248 0.03 -8.00 -6.33
CA PRO A 248 -1.33 -7.77 -5.88
C PRO A 248 -2.22 -7.35 -7.05
N PRO A 249 -3.54 -7.64 -6.99
CA PRO A 249 -4.49 -7.20 -8.01
C PRO A 249 -4.40 -5.68 -8.21
N ARG A 250 -4.42 -5.25 -9.47
CA ARG A 250 -4.48 -3.82 -9.79
C ARG A 250 -5.89 -3.32 -9.63
N PRO A 251 -6.08 -2.09 -9.11
CA PRO A 251 -7.33 -1.39 -9.24
C PRO A 251 -7.75 -1.29 -10.71
N GLN A 252 -9.05 -1.27 -10.92
CA GLN A 252 -9.69 -0.91 -12.19
C GLN A 252 -10.43 0.40 -11.97
N PRO A 253 -9.73 1.56 -12.08
CA PRO A 253 -10.33 2.85 -11.79
C PRO A 253 -11.52 3.13 -12.69
N ILE A 254 -12.45 3.94 -12.20
CA ILE A 254 -13.63 4.34 -12.97
C ILE A 254 -13.21 5.01 -14.28
N SER A 255 -13.99 4.77 -15.35
CA SER A 255 -13.78 5.46 -16.61
C SER A 255 -14.21 6.94 -16.52
N PRO A 256 -13.67 7.83 -17.37
CA PRO A 256 -14.10 9.23 -17.43
C PRO A 256 -15.62 9.39 -17.62
N GLU A 257 -16.24 8.52 -18.42
CA GLU A 257 -17.68 8.54 -18.68
C GLU A 257 -18.47 8.17 -17.42
N ARG A 258 -18.03 7.16 -16.67
CA ARG A 258 -18.64 6.75 -15.40
C ARG A 258 -18.48 7.83 -14.34
N GLU A 259 -17.32 8.44 -14.25
CA GLU A 259 -17.05 9.56 -13.34
C GLU A 259 -17.99 10.73 -13.64
N HIS A 260 -18.09 11.14 -14.91
CA HIS A 260 -18.99 12.21 -15.34
C HIS A 260 -20.47 11.91 -14.99
N LYS A 261 -20.92 10.67 -15.23
CA LYS A 261 -22.27 10.23 -14.86
C LYS A 261 -22.51 10.35 -13.36
N LEU A 262 -21.57 9.92 -12.54
CA LEU A 262 -21.68 9.99 -11.08
C LEU A 262 -21.73 11.45 -10.59
N LEU A 263 -20.91 12.33 -11.13
CA LEU A 263 -20.92 13.76 -10.81
C LEU A 263 -22.26 14.40 -11.18
N HIS A 264 -22.78 14.09 -12.36
CA HIS A 264 -24.11 14.59 -12.80
C HIS A 264 -25.23 14.14 -11.85
N LEU A 265 -25.26 12.87 -11.49
CA LEU A 265 -26.24 12.32 -10.55
C LEU A 265 -26.14 12.99 -9.17
N TRP A 266 -24.93 13.16 -8.65
CA TRP A 266 -24.67 13.83 -7.38
C TRP A 266 -25.21 15.25 -7.36
N HIS A 267 -24.93 16.05 -8.38
CA HIS A 267 -25.45 17.41 -8.49
C HIS A 267 -26.98 17.46 -8.60
N THR A 268 -27.57 16.51 -9.33
CA THR A 268 -29.02 16.43 -9.49
C THR A 268 -29.73 16.13 -8.15
N GLN A 269 -29.24 15.15 -7.41
CA GLN A 269 -29.77 14.81 -6.08
C GLN A 269 -29.71 16.00 -5.10
N ARG A 270 -28.59 16.73 -5.09
CA ARG A 270 -28.43 17.89 -4.20
C ARG A 270 -29.31 19.08 -4.57
N ARG A 271 -29.70 19.21 -5.83
CA ARG A 271 -30.67 20.23 -6.26
C ARG A 271 -32.10 19.87 -5.83
N SER A 272 -32.44 18.60 -5.83
CA SER A 272 -33.77 18.11 -5.44
C SER A 272 -33.98 18.08 -3.92
N SER A 273 -32.90 18.16 -3.12
CA SER A 273 -32.92 18.14 -1.65
C SER A 273 -32.87 19.55 -1.03
N ARG A 274 -32.82 20.60 -1.87
CA ARG A 274 -32.91 22.03 -1.48
C ARG A 274 -34.28 22.59 -1.79
#